data_da65296fe38123839f3e5b6740250b3e
#
_entry.id   da65296fe38123839f3e5b6740250b3e
#
_cell.length_a   1.000
_cell.length_b   1.000
_cell.length_c   1.000
_cell.angle_alpha   90.00
_cell.angle_beta   90.00
_cell.angle_gamma   90.00
#
_symmetry.space_group_name_H-M   'P 1'
#
loop_
_entity.id
_entity.type
_entity.pdbx_description
1 polymer ?
#
loop_
_entity_poly.entity_id
_entity_poly.type
_entity_poly.pdbx_seq_one_letter_code
_entity_poly.pdbx_strand_id
1 'polypeptide(L)'
;MSIKAEEISALIKKQIENYQSEVQVSEVGTVISIGDGIARVHGLDNCMAGELVEFSNGVMGLAQNLEESNVGIIILGPFTDIREGDEVRRTGRIMEVPVGEELVGRVVNSLGQPVDGLGPINASKTRPIEFLAPGVMDRKSVSEPLQTGIKAIDALVPIGRGQRELIIGDRQTGKTSVAIDTILNQKDQDMICIYVAIGQKESTVRNAVETLRKHGALDYSIVVTASASQPAPLLYLAPYAGVAMGEEFMYNGKHVLIVYDDLSKQASAYRELSLLLRRPPGREAYPGDVFYLHSRLLERAAKLSDAKGGGSITALPFIETQAGDVSAYIPTNVISITDGQIFLQSDLFFSGVRPAINAGLSVSRVGGSAQIKAMKKVAGTLRLDLASYRELESFAQFGSDLDKATQDKLNRGARTVEVLKQDLNKPLKVEKQVAILYALTRGFLDDIPVQDIRRFEEEFLNWLDHNRKTLLDHIVTTKELPADEDMEAAINEFKKSFVASE
;
A
#
# COMPACT_ATOMS: atom_id res chain seq x y z
N MET A 1 21.30 -32.90 -2.60
CA MET A 1 21.78 -34.17 -2.06
C MET A 1 20.56 -34.97 -1.65
N SER A 2 20.35 -36.18 -2.14
CA SER A 2 19.29 -37.04 -1.62
C SER A 2 19.71 -37.47 -0.22
N ILE A 3 18.86 -37.21 0.77
CA ILE A 3 19.05 -37.73 2.13
C ILE A 3 19.18 -39.27 1.96
N LYS A 4 20.30 -39.82 2.39
CA LYS A 4 20.53 -41.27 2.23
C LYS A 4 19.54 -42.01 3.14
N ALA A 5 18.86 -43.03 2.61
CA ALA A 5 17.95 -43.87 3.36
C ALA A 5 18.57 -44.42 4.65
N GLU A 6 19.88 -44.45 4.72
CA GLU A 6 20.68 -44.86 5.89
C GLU A 6 20.62 -43.84 7.04
N GLU A 7 20.49 -42.52 6.77
CA GLU A 7 20.39 -41.50 7.79
C GLU A 7 18.99 -41.48 8.43
N ILE A 8 17.96 -41.66 7.61
CA ILE A 8 16.59 -41.85 8.09
C ILE A 8 16.48 -43.15 8.92
N SER A 9 17.11 -44.24 8.44
CA SER A 9 17.13 -45.50 9.16
C SER A 9 17.85 -45.42 10.49
N ALA A 10 18.94 -44.64 10.60
CA ALA A 10 19.67 -44.43 11.85
C ALA A 10 18.86 -43.59 12.86
N LEU A 11 18.13 -42.56 12.39
CA LEU A 11 17.22 -41.76 13.22
C LEU A 11 16.01 -42.56 13.72
N ILE A 12 15.40 -43.37 12.84
CA ILE A 12 14.30 -44.26 13.19
C ILE A 12 14.76 -45.32 14.21
N LYS A 13 15.98 -45.86 14.06
CA LYS A 13 16.55 -46.83 14.99
C LYS A 13 16.80 -46.22 16.35
N LYS A 14 17.28 -44.99 16.43
CA LYS A 14 17.47 -44.24 17.68
C LYS A 14 16.16 -43.88 18.36
N GLN A 15 15.10 -43.58 17.59
CA GLN A 15 13.75 -43.37 18.12
C GLN A 15 13.12 -44.66 18.64
N ILE A 16 13.33 -45.82 17.97
CA ILE A 16 12.85 -47.13 18.43
C ILE A 16 13.57 -47.57 19.71
N GLU A 17 14.85 -47.26 19.86
CA GLU A 17 15.61 -47.57 21.07
C GLU A 17 15.20 -46.72 22.29
N ASN A 18 14.66 -45.51 22.06
CA ASN A 18 14.12 -44.65 23.12
C ASN A 18 12.62 -44.86 23.38
N TYR A 19 12.00 -45.85 22.74
CA TYR A 19 10.57 -46.16 22.87
C TYR A 19 10.26 -46.91 24.17
N GLN A 20 10.39 -46.22 25.31
CA GLN A 20 9.74 -46.61 26.57
C GLN A 20 8.86 -45.49 27.07
N SER A 21 7.59 -45.74 27.01
CA SER A 21 6.43 -45.11 27.61
C SER A 21 5.54 -44.23 26.73
N GLU A 22 4.31 -44.73 26.71
CA GLU A 22 3.02 -44.03 26.51
C GLU A 22 2.86 -43.03 25.40
N VAL A 23 2.06 -43.46 24.48
CA VAL A 23 1.25 -42.78 23.48
C VAL A 23 0.95 -41.30 23.77
N GLN A 24 1.95 -40.45 23.50
CA GLN A 24 1.76 -39.03 23.08
C GLN A 24 2.61 -38.79 21.82
N VAL A 25 2.31 -39.56 20.82
CA VAL A 25 3.16 -39.78 19.64
C VAL A 25 3.00 -38.75 18.52
N SER A 26 2.46 -37.58 18.70
CA SER A 26 2.30 -36.68 17.55
C SER A 26 2.65 -35.20 17.74
N GLU A 27 3.18 -34.83 18.89
CA GLU A 27 3.38 -33.41 19.24
C GLU A 27 4.85 -32.95 19.25
N VAL A 28 5.79 -33.87 19.12
CA VAL A 28 7.24 -33.61 19.15
C VAL A 28 7.91 -34.23 17.92
N GLY A 29 8.65 -33.41 17.20
CA GLY A 29 9.47 -33.81 16.09
C GLY A 29 10.95 -33.55 16.33
N THR A 30 11.80 -34.02 15.44
CA THR A 30 13.24 -33.85 15.48
C THR A 30 13.75 -33.15 14.24
N VAL A 31 14.63 -32.17 14.41
CA VAL A 31 15.30 -31.47 13.30
C VAL A 31 16.21 -32.43 12.55
N ILE A 32 15.93 -32.69 11.29
CA ILE A 32 16.76 -33.52 10.40
C ILE A 32 17.87 -32.70 9.75
N SER A 33 17.53 -31.49 9.33
CA SER A 33 18.49 -30.55 8.71
C SER A 33 18.05 -29.12 8.93
N ILE A 34 19.04 -28.23 9.02
CA ILE A 34 18.84 -26.80 9.17
C ILE A 34 19.78 -26.05 8.23
N GLY A 35 19.33 -24.95 7.66
CA GLY A 35 20.12 -24.04 6.83
C GLY A 35 19.28 -22.85 6.39
N ASP A 36 19.91 -21.68 6.37
CA ASP A 36 19.35 -20.43 5.83
C ASP A 36 17.96 -20.06 6.37
N GLY A 37 17.70 -20.36 7.67
CA GLY A 37 16.42 -20.04 8.33
C GLY A 37 15.29 -21.03 8.03
N ILE A 38 15.60 -22.16 7.42
CA ILE A 38 14.67 -23.28 7.19
C ILE A 38 15.13 -24.50 7.97
N ALA A 39 14.22 -25.16 8.68
CA ALA A 39 14.43 -26.46 9.28
C ALA A 39 13.54 -27.51 8.61
N ARG A 40 14.06 -28.72 8.44
CA ARG A 40 13.28 -29.90 8.11
C ARG A 40 13.15 -30.74 9.35
N VAL A 41 11.92 -31.08 9.70
CA VAL A 41 11.60 -31.77 10.95
C VAL A 41 10.83 -33.05 10.64
N HIS A 42 11.24 -34.13 11.25
CA HIS A 42 10.58 -35.44 11.18
C HIS A 42 9.72 -35.65 12.43
N GLY A 43 8.61 -36.38 12.31
CA GLY A 43 7.77 -36.80 13.43
C GLY A 43 6.68 -35.80 13.83
N LEU A 44 6.36 -34.83 12.96
CA LEU A 44 5.23 -33.89 13.13
C LEU A 44 4.05 -34.27 12.21
N ASP A 45 3.62 -35.52 12.25
CA ASP A 45 2.69 -36.12 11.29
C ASP A 45 1.31 -35.46 11.26
N ASN A 46 0.89 -34.86 12.37
CA ASN A 46 -0.40 -34.15 12.47
C ASN A 46 -0.26 -32.62 12.37
N CYS A 47 0.91 -32.08 11.98
CA CYS A 47 1.14 -30.66 11.85
C CYS A 47 0.29 -30.08 10.71
N MET A 48 -0.32 -28.93 10.95
CA MET A 48 -1.09 -28.22 9.94
C MET A 48 -0.22 -27.22 9.17
N ALA A 49 -0.55 -26.96 7.92
CA ALA A 49 0.06 -25.87 7.17
C ALA A 49 -0.26 -24.52 7.85
N GLY A 50 0.77 -23.68 8.07
CA GLY A 50 0.62 -22.44 8.80
C GLY A 50 0.60 -22.58 10.33
N GLU A 51 0.82 -23.79 10.85
CA GLU A 51 0.91 -24.01 12.30
C GLU A 51 2.22 -23.44 12.85
N LEU A 52 2.13 -22.81 14.01
CA LEU A 52 3.30 -22.44 14.79
C LEU A 52 3.87 -23.66 15.50
N VAL A 53 5.18 -23.78 15.45
CA VAL A 53 5.95 -24.78 16.19
C VAL A 53 6.99 -24.06 17.05
N GLU A 54 7.42 -24.70 18.12
CA GLU A 54 8.42 -24.16 19.06
C GLU A 54 9.65 -25.06 19.09
N PHE A 55 10.81 -24.47 18.83
CA PHE A 55 12.10 -25.14 18.98
C PHE A 55 12.53 -25.18 20.45
N SER A 56 13.41 -26.09 20.77
CA SER A 56 13.91 -26.30 22.14
C SER A 56 14.52 -25.06 22.82
N ASN A 57 14.98 -24.09 22.01
CA ASN A 57 15.51 -22.80 22.48
C ASN A 57 14.43 -21.69 22.61
N GLY A 58 13.14 -22.02 22.43
CA GLY A 58 12.02 -21.07 22.49
C GLY A 58 11.80 -20.24 21.22
N VAL A 59 12.59 -20.48 20.16
CA VAL A 59 12.36 -19.82 18.86
C VAL A 59 11.15 -20.45 18.19
N MET A 60 10.29 -19.59 17.63
CA MET A 60 9.11 -20.05 16.91
C MET A 60 9.44 -20.38 15.46
N GLY A 61 8.74 -21.34 14.89
CA GLY A 61 8.77 -21.69 13.49
C GLY A 61 7.36 -21.74 12.89
N LEU A 62 7.27 -21.60 11.59
CA LEU A 62 6.03 -21.70 10.82
C LEU A 62 6.11 -22.93 9.89
N ALA A 63 5.20 -23.88 10.05
CA ALA A 63 5.10 -25.04 9.18
C ALA A 63 4.56 -24.61 7.80
N GLN A 64 5.37 -24.75 6.75
CA GLN A 64 5.05 -24.24 5.42
C GLN A 64 4.92 -25.34 4.38
N ASN A 65 5.73 -26.40 4.48
CA ASN A 65 5.75 -27.48 3.50
C ASN A 65 5.52 -28.81 4.23
N LEU A 66 4.38 -29.44 3.94
CA LEU A 66 4.03 -30.74 4.53
C LEU A 66 4.38 -31.82 3.50
N GLU A 67 5.43 -32.60 3.78
CA GLU A 67 5.86 -33.72 2.98
C GLU A 67 5.52 -35.04 3.71
N GLU A 68 5.51 -36.15 3.00
CA GLU A 68 5.14 -37.47 3.56
C GLU A 68 6.01 -37.90 4.75
N SER A 69 7.28 -37.51 4.76
CA SER A 69 8.26 -37.92 5.78
C SER A 69 8.81 -36.81 6.64
N ASN A 70 8.52 -35.55 6.31
CA ASN A 70 9.02 -34.37 7.03
C ASN A 70 8.18 -33.15 6.81
N VAL A 71 8.35 -32.17 7.70
CA VAL A 71 7.74 -30.83 7.60
C VAL A 71 8.83 -29.80 7.38
N GLY A 72 8.69 -29.01 6.32
CA GLY A 72 9.53 -27.84 6.08
C GLY A 72 9.04 -26.66 6.91
N ILE A 73 9.88 -26.19 7.83
CA ILE A 73 9.55 -25.14 8.79
C ILE A 73 10.41 -23.93 8.52
N ILE A 74 9.75 -22.77 8.46
CA ILE A 74 10.38 -21.47 8.36
C ILE A 74 10.63 -20.95 9.77
N ILE A 75 11.88 -20.63 10.11
CA ILE A 75 12.25 -20.16 11.45
C ILE A 75 11.99 -18.65 11.57
N LEU A 76 11.24 -18.25 12.60
CA LEU A 76 10.78 -16.86 12.81
C LEU A 76 11.69 -16.06 13.77
N GLY A 77 12.94 -16.46 13.88
CA GLY A 77 13.90 -15.80 14.76
C GLY A 77 15.35 -16.19 14.50
N PRO A 78 16.26 -15.90 15.42
CA PRO A 78 17.65 -16.33 15.33
C PRO A 78 17.74 -17.87 15.31
N PHE A 79 18.44 -18.42 14.33
CA PHE A 79 18.55 -19.88 14.13
C PHE A 79 19.95 -20.43 14.33
N THR A 80 20.91 -19.60 14.73
CA THR A 80 22.30 -19.99 14.93
C THR A 80 22.51 -21.07 15.99
N ASP A 81 21.59 -21.14 16.97
CA ASP A 81 21.67 -22.06 18.09
C ASP A 81 20.82 -23.34 17.89
N ILE A 82 20.07 -23.43 16.80
CA ILE A 82 19.28 -24.62 16.44
C ILE A 82 20.18 -25.61 15.70
N ARG A 83 20.12 -26.87 16.07
CA ARG A 83 20.97 -27.93 15.50
C ARG A 83 20.16 -29.12 15.05
N GLU A 84 20.77 -29.92 14.19
CA GLU A 84 20.23 -31.24 13.84
C GLU A 84 20.14 -32.12 15.10
N GLY A 85 19.01 -32.77 15.29
CA GLY A 85 18.69 -33.58 16.46
C GLY A 85 17.90 -32.82 17.55
N ASP A 86 17.75 -31.49 17.43
CA ASP A 86 16.95 -30.72 18.38
C ASP A 86 15.46 -31.06 18.29
N GLU A 87 14.77 -30.95 19.42
CA GLU A 87 13.34 -31.17 19.51
C GLU A 87 12.56 -29.96 19.01
N VAL A 88 11.45 -30.23 18.32
CA VAL A 88 10.47 -29.22 17.87
C VAL A 88 9.09 -29.66 18.31
N ARG A 89 8.35 -28.79 18.98
CA ARG A 89 7.01 -29.05 19.49
C ARG A 89 5.94 -28.33 18.69
N ARG A 90 4.86 -29.03 18.42
CA ARG A 90 3.65 -28.43 17.89
C ARG A 90 2.99 -27.54 18.95
N THR A 91 2.44 -26.42 18.52
CA THR A 91 1.63 -25.58 19.40
C THR A 91 0.11 -25.79 19.22
N GLY A 92 -0.30 -26.48 18.13
CA GLY A 92 -1.70 -26.62 17.76
C GLY A 92 -2.33 -25.30 17.34
N ARG A 93 -1.57 -24.22 17.20
CA ARG A 93 -2.04 -22.87 16.90
C ARG A 93 -1.53 -22.42 15.54
N ILE A 94 -2.42 -21.83 14.75
CA ILE A 94 -2.06 -21.14 13.50
C ILE A 94 -1.42 -19.81 13.86
N MET A 95 -0.51 -19.32 12.99
CA MET A 95 0.13 -18.03 13.16
C MET A 95 -0.92 -16.90 13.26
N GLU A 96 -0.86 -16.14 14.35
CA GLU A 96 -1.76 -15.02 14.64
C GLU A 96 -0.97 -13.81 15.16
N VAL A 97 -1.57 -12.63 15.04
CA VAL A 97 -0.99 -11.38 15.53
C VAL A 97 -1.98 -10.66 16.46
N PRO A 98 -1.47 -9.87 17.42
CA PRO A 98 -2.32 -9.01 18.24
C PRO A 98 -3.04 -7.98 17.36
N VAL A 99 -4.28 -7.67 17.71
CA VAL A 99 -5.14 -6.72 17.01
C VAL A 99 -5.90 -5.85 18.00
N GLY A 100 -6.34 -4.68 17.58
CA GLY A 100 -7.14 -3.78 18.40
C GLY A 100 -6.61 -2.34 18.43
N GLU A 101 -7.32 -1.49 19.16
CA GLU A 101 -6.99 -0.06 19.31
C GLU A 101 -5.63 0.15 20.01
N GLU A 102 -5.16 -0.81 20.77
CA GLU A 102 -3.90 -0.77 21.50
C GLU A 102 -2.67 -0.72 20.60
N LEU A 103 -2.86 -1.07 19.31
CA LEU A 103 -1.81 -0.97 18.29
C LEU A 103 -1.74 0.40 17.62
N VAL A 104 -2.78 1.21 17.74
CA VAL A 104 -2.80 2.55 17.12
C VAL A 104 -1.74 3.42 17.79
N GLY A 105 -0.95 4.13 17.00
CA GLY A 105 0.18 4.92 17.47
C GLY A 105 1.49 4.14 17.64
N ARG A 106 1.48 2.82 17.39
CA ARG A 106 2.62 1.93 17.65
C ARG A 106 3.35 1.50 16.36
N VAL A 107 4.62 1.17 16.55
CA VAL A 107 5.45 0.53 15.51
C VAL A 107 5.75 -0.89 15.95
N VAL A 108 5.34 -1.86 15.12
CA VAL A 108 5.46 -3.29 15.42
C VAL A 108 6.21 -4.04 14.31
N ASN A 109 6.75 -5.20 14.63
CA ASN A 109 7.30 -6.12 13.63
C ASN A 109 6.21 -7.02 13.01
N SER A 110 6.60 -7.93 12.12
CA SER A 110 5.71 -8.86 11.44
C SER A 110 4.99 -9.86 12.37
N LEU A 111 5.43 -9.98 13.61
CA LEU A 111 4.82 -10.81 14.65
C LEU A 111 3.90 -10.00 15.58
N GLY A 112 3.73 -8.71 15.32
CA GLY A 112 2.96 -7.79 16.18
C GLY A 112 3.68 -7.36 17.46
N GLN A 113 4.97 -7.63 17.58
CA GLN A 113 5.76 -7.21 18.72
C GLN A 113 6.22 -5.75 18.56
N PRO A 114 6.16 -4.92 19.63
CA PRO A 114 6.57 -3.53 19.55
C PRO A 114 8.08 -3.39 19.33
N VAL A 115 8.45 -2.47 18.44
CA VAL A 115 9.84 -2.11 18.13
C VAL A 115 10.12 -0.62 18.32
N ASP A 116 9.17 0.11 18.87
CA ASP A 116 9.20 1.57 19.07
C ASP A 116 9.81 2.02 20.41
N GLY A 117 10.14 1.07 21.27
CA GLY A 117 10.70 1.35 22.60
C GLY A 117 9.67 1.86 23.63
N LEU A 118 8.37 1.83 23.31
CA LEU A 118 7.29 2.31 24.18
C LEU A 118 6.72 1.24 25.15
N GLY A 119 7.42 0.10 25.26
CA GLY A 119 6.99 -1.01 26.11
C GLY A 119 6.00 -1.96 25.45
N PRO A 120 5.55 -3.01 26.19
CA PRO A 120 4.68 -4.06 25.65
C PRO A 120 3.30 -3.52 25.26
N ILE A 121 2.68 -4.19 24.29
CA ILE A 121 1.31 -3.92 23.86
C ILE A 121 0.41 -4.97 24.55
N ASN A 122 -0.54 -4.51 25.34
CA ASN A 122 -1.48 -5.38 26.05
C ASN A 122 -2.76 -5.55 25.21
N ALA A 123 -2.62 -6.10 24.02
CA ALA A 123 -3.76 -6.40 23.17
C ALA A 123 -4.59 -7.53 23.78
N SER A 124 -5.89 -7.33 23.84
CA SER A 124 -6.84 -8.32 24.41
C SER A 124 -7.26 -9.38 23.38
N LYS A 125 -6.98 -9.17 22.10
CA LYS A 125 -7.42 -10.01 20.99
C LYS A 125 -6.24 -10.34 20.08
N THR A 126 -6.33 -11.51 19.42
CA THR A 126 -5.46 -11.94 18.34
C THR A 126 -6.28 -12.27 17.11
N ARG A 127 -5.64 -12.28 15.95
CA ARG A 127 -6.27 -12.65 14.69
C ARG A 127 -5.30 -13.46 13.83
N PRO A 128 -5.76 -14.54 13.17
CA PRO A 128 -4.93 -15.29 12.23
C PRO A 128 -4.43 -14.38 11.10
N ILE A 129 -3.16 -14.51 10.74
CA ILE A 129 -2.57 -13.76 9.62
C ILE A 129 -3.10 -14.24 8.26
N GLU A 130 -3.40 -15.53 8.14
CA GLU A 130 -4.06 -16.14 6.99
C GLU A 130 -5.55 -16.23 7.26
N PHE A 131 -6.34 -15.47 6.50
CA PHE A 131 -7.79 -15.46 6.62
C PHE A 131 -8.42 -15.34 5.24
N LEU A 132 -9.61 -15.89 5.09
CA LEU A 132 -10.34 -15.85 3.83
C LEU A 132 -10.86 -14.43 3.56
N ALA A 133 -10.68 -13.98 2.33
CA ALA A 133 -11.26 -12.71 1.88
C ALA A 133 -12.79 -12.72 1.99
N PRO A 134 -13.43 -11.55 2.18
CA PRO A 134 -14.90 -11.45 2.18
C PRO A 134 -15.48 -12.04 0.90
N GLY A 135 -16.55 -12.83 1.03
CA GLY A 135 -17.28 -13.41 -0.09
C GLY A 135 -17.97 -12.36 -0.97
N VAL A 136 -18.44 -12.76 -2.15
CA VAL A 136 -19.12 -11.86 -3.08
C VAL A 136 -20.35 -11.20 -2.46
N MET A 137 -21.12 -11.95 -1.67
CA MET A 137 -22.35 -11.45 -1.01
C MET A 137 -22.07 -10.54 0.19
N ASP A 138 -20.84 -10.58 0.72
CA ASP A 138 -20.42 -9.75 1.85
C ASP A 138 -19.91 -8.38 1.41
N ARG A 139 -19.72 -8.17 0.10
CA ARG A 139 -19.18 -6.95 -0.49
C ARG A 139 -20.27 -6.00 -0.97
N LYS A 140 -19.93 -4.71 -0.95
CA LYS A 140 -20.70 -3.62 -1.57
C LYS A 140 -19.82 -2.93 -2.63
N SER A 141 -20.45 -2.42 -3.68
CA SER A 141 -19.73 -1.64 -4.70
C SER A 141 -19.06 -0.41 -4.09
N VAL A 142 -17.85 -0.12 -4.54
CA VAL A 142 -17.07 1.05 -4.13
C VAL A 142 -17.70 2.31 -4.71
N SER A 143 -18.14 3.22 -3.86
CA SER A 143 -18.79 4.49 -4.26
C SER A 143 -18.42 5.67 -3.36
N GLU A 144 -17.70 5.43 -2.27
CA GLU A 144 -17.28 6.49 -1.35
C GLU A 144 -15.84 6.89 -1.66
N PRO A 145 -15.52 8.19 -1.85
CA PRO A 145 -14.17 8.61 -2.14
C PRO A 145 -13.23 8.40 -0.94
N LEU A 146 -12.00 7.97 -1.24
CA LEU A 146 -10.85 8.11 -0.37
C LEU A 146 -10.08 9.33 -0.86
N GLN A 147 -10.14 10.43 -0.12
CA GLN A 147 -9.44 11.67 -0.50
C GLN A 147 -7.96 11.52 -0.17
N THR A 148 -7.11 11.50 -1.20
CA THR A 148 -5.66 11.41 -1.00
C THR A 148 -5.03 12.74 -0.61
N GLY A 149 -5.71 13.84 -0.90
CA GLY A 149 -5.17 15.18 -0.76
C GLY A 149 -4.18 15.56 -1.85
N ILE A 150 -3.99 14.70 -2.85
CA ILE A 150 -3.10 14.92 -3.99
C ILE A 150 -3.95 15.24 -5.21
N LYS A 151 -3.86 16.47 -5.69
CA LYS A 151 -4.70 16.99 -6.80
C LYS A 151 -4.70 16.07 -8.01
N ALA A 152 -3.52 15.61 -8.41
CA ALA A 152 -3.37 14.75 -9.59
C ALA A 152 -4.06 13.39 -9.42
N ILE A 153 -4.11 12.83 -8.22
CA ILE A 153 -4.79 11.56 -7.93
C ILE A 153 -6.30 11.80 -7.85
N ASP A 154 -6.72 12.68 -6.96
CA ASP A 154 -8.14 12.90 -6.68
C ASP A 154 -8.92 13.38 -7.91
N ALA A 155 -8.25 14.12 -8.83
CA ALA A 155 -8.85 14.59 -10.08
C ALA A 155 -8.78 13.57 -11.23
N LEU A 156 -7.63 12.90 -11.44
CA LEU A 156 -7.38 12.10 -12.65
C LEU A 156 -7.55 10.59 -12.44
N VAL A 157 -7.23 10.09 -11.25
CA VAL A 157 -7.20 8.65 -10.92
C VAL A 157 -7.78 8.43 -9.52
N PRO A 158 -9.07 8.78 -9.31
CA PRO A 158 -9.68 8.79 -7.99
C PRO A 158 -9.73 7.39 -7.38
N ILE A 159 -9.54 7.33 -6.06
CA ILE A 159 -9.54 6.12 -5.26
C ILE A 159 -10.79 6.11 -4.38
N GLY A 160 -11.46 4.96 -4.31
CA GLY A 160 -12.61 4.76 -3.43
C GLY A 160 -12.29 3.89 -2.21
N ARG A 161 -13.08 4.06 -1.15
CA ARG A 161 -12.96 3.25 0.08
C ARG A 161 -13.32 1.80 -0.20
N GLY A 162 -12.35 0.92 -0.03
CA GLY A 162 -12.46 -0.51 -0.36
C GLY A 162 -11.82 -0.90 -1.68
N GLN A 163 -11.22 0.03 -2.41
CA GLN A 163 -10.52 -0.20 -3.67
C GLN A 163 -9.07 -0.65 -3.42
N ARG A 164 -8.53 -1.40 -4.38
CA ARG A 164 -7.10 -1.75 -4.46
C ARG A 164 -6.49 -0.96 -5.60
N GLU A 165 -5.69 0.04 -5.28
CA GLU A 165 -5.05 0.88 -6.30
C GLU A 165 -3.55 0.71 -6.22
N LEU A 166 -2.94 0.17 -7.27
CA LEU A 166 -1.52 -0.09 -7.35
C LEU A 166 -0.75 1.22 -7.56
N ILE A 167 0.31 1.43 -6.79
CA ILE A 167 1.29 2.49 -7.03
C ILE A 167 2.56 1.85 -7.58
N ILE A 168 2.86 2.15 -8.84
CA ILE A 168 3.92 1.48 -9.60
C ILE A 168 4.89 2.50 -10.20
N GLY A 169 6.18 2.19 -10.20
CA GLY A 169 7.23 3.02 -10.78
C GLY A 169 8.62 2.63 -10.29
N ASP A 170 9.63 3.23 -10.88
CA ASP A 170 11.03 2.98 -10.55
C ASP A 170 11.40 3.45 -9.14
N ARG A 171 12.60 3.12 -8.69
CA ARG A 171 13.13 3.62 -7.42
C ARG A 171 13.17 5.15 -7.41
N GLN A 172 12.87 5.74 -6.24
CA GLN A 172 12.97 7.18 -6.00
C GLN A 172 12.05 8.05 -6.88
N THR A 173 10.97 7.50 -7.42
CA THR A 173 9.95 8.27 -8.17
C THR A 173 8.88 8.90 -7.28
N GLY A 174 8.99 8.75 -5.95
CA GLY A 174 8.06 9.36 -4.99
C GLY A 174 6.92 8.46 -4.52
N LYS A 175 6.97 7.13 -4.70
CA LYS A 175 5.93 6.19 -4.23
C LYS A 175 5.62 6.38 -2.75
N THR A 176 6.62 6.32 -1.89
CA THR A 176 6.47 6.48 -0.44
C THR A 176 5.90 7.85 -0.08
N SER A 177 6.27 8.92 -0.80
CA SER A 177 5.74 10.27 -0.59
C SER A 177 4.24 10.34 -0.86
N VAL A 178 3.77 9.69 -1.93
CA VAL A 178 2.33 9.58 -2.24
C VAL A 178 1.58 8.90 -1.10
N ALA A 179 2.13 7.81 -0.54
CA ALA A 179 1.51 7.13 0.59
C ALA A 179 1.46 8.00 1.84
N ILE A 180 2.58 8.63 2.19
CA ILE A 180 2.65 9.49 3.39
C ILE A 180 1.65 10.64 3.26
N ASP A 181 1.62 11.36 2.13
CA ASP A 181 0.66 12.44 1.91
C ASP A 181 -0.78 11.96 1.98
N THR A 182 -1.08 10.77 1.44
CA THR A 182 -2.40 10.14 1.55
C THR A 182 -2.76 9.86 3.01
N ILE A 183 -1.83 9.32 3.80
CA ILE A 183 -2.04 9.08 5.24
C ILE A 183 -2.25 10.41 5.98
N LEU A 184 -1.43 11.43 5.71
CA LEU A 184 -1.57 12.75 6.35
C LEU A 184 -2.95 13.38 6.09
N ASN A 185 -3.52 13.15 4.92
CA ASN A 185 -4.84 13.67 4.55
C ASN A 185 -6.01 12.93 5.24
N GLN A 186 -5.76 11.78 5.90
CA GLN A 186 -6.83 11.03 6.57
C GLN A 186 -7.20 11.61 7.95
N LYS A 187 -6.52 12.64 8.40
CA LYS A 187 -6.89 13.33 9.63
C LYS A 187 -8.34 13.79 9.56
N ASP A 188 -9.12 13.46 10.57
CA ASP A 188 -10.55 13.78 10.68
C ASP A 188 -11.46 13.13 9.60
N GLN A 189 -10.97 12.05 8.94
CA GLN A 189 -11.72 11.32 7.91
C GLN A 189 -12.31 9.99 8.40
N ASP A 190 -12.30 9.73 9.71
CA ASP A 190 -12.71 8.45 10.30
C ASP A 190 -12.03 7.25 9.62
N MET A 191 -10.70 7.31 9.59
CA MET A 191 -9.85 6.34 8.90
C MET A 191 -8.71 5.90 9.80
N ILE A 192 -8.52 4.59 9.94
CA ILE A 192 -7.31 4.00 10.51
C ILE A 192 -6.33 3.73 9.39
N CYS A 193 -5.09 4.16 9.53
CA CYS A 193 -4.06 3.95 8.52
C CYS A 193 -3.07 2.86 8.99
N ILE A 194 -2.66 2.00 8.08
CA ILE A 194 -1.64 0.97 8.34
C ILE A 194 -0.55 1.11 7.29
N TYR A 195 0.66 1.45 7.72
CA TYR A 195 1.82 1.51 6.85
C TYR A 195 2.69 0.29 7.06
N VAL A 196 2.76 -0.59 6.05
CA VAL A 196 3.55 -1.81 6.08
C VAL A 196 4.84 -1.60 5.29
N ALA A 197 5.95 -1.44 5.99
CA ALA A 197 7.29 -1.31 5.40
C ALA A 197 7.93 -2.69 5.24
N ILE A 198 8.15 -3.11 3.99
CA ILE A 198 8.64 -4.45 3.64
C ILE A 198 10.01 -4.35 3.00
N GLY A 199 11.04 -4.86 3.66
CA GLY A 199 12.41 -4.86 3.16
C GLY A 199 12.97 -3.44 2.94
N GLN A 200 12.44 -2.44 3.63
CA GLN A 200 12.95 -1.07 3.59
C GLN A 200 14.16 -0.92 4.53
N LYS A 201 15.01 0.07 4.23
CA LYS A 201 16.10 0.43 5.16
C LYS A 201 15.50 1.02 6.44
N GLU A 202 16.06 0.69 7.59
CA GLU A 202 15.58 1.19 8.89
C GLU A 202 15.55 2.73 8.95
N SER A 203 16.53 3.40 8.33
CA SER A 203 16.56 4.86 8.22
C SER A 203 15.36 5.41 7.43
N THR A 204 14.91 4.73 6.38
CA THR A 204 13.73 5.12 5.59
C THR A 204 12.46 4.97 6.41
N VAL A 205 12.32 3.84 7.10
CA VAL A 205 11.16 3.59 7.99
C VAL A 205 11.12 4.62 9.12
N ARG A 206 12.26 4.90 9.74
CA ARG A 206 12.35 5.92 10.79
C ARG A 206 11.92 7.29 10.30
N ASN A 207 12.38 7.71 9.12
CA ASN A 207 11.98 9.00 8.54
C ASN A 207 10.47 9.06 8.25
N ALA A 208 9.87 7.97 7.78
CA ALA A 208 8.42 7.89 7.58
C ALA A 208 7.68 8.03 8.91
N VAL A 209 8.07 7.27 9.94
CA VAL A 209 7.48 7.35 11.29
C VAL A 209 7.60 8.74 11.89
N GLU A 210 8.78 9.38 11.79
CA GLU A 210 8.99 10.74 12.29
C GLU A 210 8.12 11.77 11.52
N THR A 211 7.96 11.59 10.22
CA THR A 211 7.07 12.45 9.43
C THR A 211 5.61 12.30 9.86
N LEU A 212 5.13 11.07 10.05
CA LEU A 212 3.79 10.80 10.56
C LEU A 212 3.59 11.40 11.96
N ARG A 213 4.58 11.23 12.86
CA ARG A 213 4.55 11.79 14.22
C ARG A 213 4.49 13.31 14.20
N LYS A 214 5.36 13.96 13.43
CA LYS A 214 5.43 15.42 13.32
C LYS A 214 4.10 16.05 12.88
N HIS A 215 3.34 15.37 12.05
CA HIS A 215 2.06 15.86 11.54
C HIS A 215 0.84 15.32 12.33
N GLY A 216 1.07 14.59 13.43
CA GLY A 216 0.01 14.00 14.26
C GLY A 216 -0.75 12.85 13.58
N ALA A 217 -0.18 12.28 12.50
CA ALA A 217 -0.80 11.17 11.77
C ALA A 217 -0.56 9.81 12.44
N LEU A 218 0.40 9.73 13.35
CA LEU A 218 0.64 8.50 14.11
C LEU A 218 -0.54 8.18 15.04
N ASP A 219 -1.29 9.21 15.49
CA ASP A 219 -2.43 9.06 16.40
C ASP A 219 -3.59 8.21 15.84
N TYR A 220 -3.62 8.03 14.51
CA TYR A 220 -4.59 7.17 13.82
C TYR A 220 -3.90 6.14 12.91
N SER A 221 -2.62 5.87 13.13
CA SER A 221 -1.84 4.97 12.29
C SER A 221 -1.17 3.85 13.08
N ILE A 222 -1.02 2.70 12.42
CA ILE A 222 -0.19 1.57 12.85
C ILE A 222 0.94 1.41 11.84
N VAL A 223 2.16 1.22 12.31
CA VAL A 223 3.30 0.92 11.43
C VAL A 223 3.76 -0.50 11.67
N VAL A 224 3.76 -1.30 10.60
CA VAL A 224 4.31 -2.67 10.61
C VAL A 224 5.61 -2.66 9.84
N THR A 225 6.69 -3.13 10.42
CA THR A 225 8.01 -3.08 9.77
C THR A 225 8.69 -4.44 9.73
N ALA A 226 9.19 -4.78 8.55
CA ALA A 226 10.18 -5.84 8.34
C ALA A 226 11.34 -5.23 7.55
N SER A 227 12.44 -4.91 8.27
CA SER A 227 13.58 -4.22 7.65
C SER A 227 14.34 -5.12 6.68
N ALA A 228 15.15 -4.50 5.80
CA ALA A 228 15.99 -5.23 4.84
C ALA A 228 17.06 -6.11 5.50
N SER A 229 17.36 -5.90 6.79
CA SER A 229 18.31 -6.70 7.56
C SER A 229 17.69 -7.94 8.19
N GLN A 230 16.35 -8.04 8.17
CA GLN A 230 15.63 -9.18 8.76
C GLN A 230 15.55 -10.37 7.81
N PRO A 231 15.41 -11.59 8.34
CA PRO A 231 15.24 -12.79 7.53
C PRO A 231 14.01 -12.74 6.62
N ALA A 232 14.10 -13.39 5.46
CA ALA A 232 13.04 -13.45 4.45
C ALA A 232 11.64 -13.84 5.00
N PRO A 233 11.52 -14.76 5.98
CA PRO A 233 10.24 -15.09 6.59
C PRO A 233 9.47 -13.89 7.13
N LEU A 234 10.15 -12.95 7.79
CA LEU A 234 9.52 -11.77 8.37
C LEU A 234 9.06 -10.78 7.29
N LEU A 235 9.79 -10.68 6.18
CA LEU A 235 9.38 -9.88 5.02
C LEU A 235 8.13 -10.48 4.35
N TYR A 236 8.07 -11.79 4.26
CA TYR A 236 6.92 -12.52 3.72
C TYR A 236 5.66 -12.30 4.59
N LEU A 237 5.79 -12.35 5.92
CA LEU A 237 4.68 -12.25 6.86
C LEU A 237 4.13 -10.84 7.03
N ALA A 238 4.98 -9.81 6.91
CA ALA A 238 4.63 -8.42 7.23
C ALA A 238 3.31 -7.94 6.62
N PRO A 239 3.02 -8.10 5.30
CA PRO A 239 1.77 -7.62 4.74
C PRO A 239 0.55 -8.41 5.23
N TYR A 240 0.69 -9.69 5.53
CA TYR A 240 -0.39 -10.51 6.12
C TYR A 240 -0.68 -10.09 7.55
N ALA A 241 0.35 -9.79 8.34
CA ALA A 241 0.18 -9.24 9.69
C ALA A 241 -0.56 -7.90 9.63
N GLY A 242 -0.13 -6.99 8.73
CA GLY A 242 -0.76 -5.68 8.56
C GLY A 242 -2.25 -5.78 8.17
N VAL A 243 -2.60 -6.63 7.22
CA VAL A 243 -4.01 -6.78 6.81
C VAL A 243 -4.85 -7.43 7.90
N ALA A 244 -4.31 -8.38 8.66
CA ALA A 244 -5.02 -8.99 9.80
C ALA A 244 -5.36 -7.94 10.88
N MET A 245 -4.43 -7.00 11.16
CA MET A 245 -4.70 -5.85 12.03
C MET A 245 -5.80 -4.95 11.45
N GLY A 246 -5.78 -4.68 10.15
CA GLY A 246 -6.81 -3.88 9.47
C GLY A 246 -8.19 -4.52 9.47
N GLU A 247 -8.26 -5.82 9.33
CA GLU A 247 -9.53 -6.56 9.33
C GLU A 247 -10.29 -6.45 10.65
N GLU A 248 -9.60 -6.35 11.79
CA GLU A 248 -10.27 -6.12 13.07
C GLU A 248 -11.10 -4.83 13.03
N PHE A 249 -10.55 -3.77 12.47
CA PHE A 249 -11.28 -2.51 12.32
C PHE A 249 -12.38 -2.59 11.26
N MET A 250 -12.10 -3.21 10.10
CA MET A 250 -13.06 -3.34 9.01
C MET A 250 -14.32 -4.11 9.45
N TYR A 251 -14.15 -5.24 10.13
CA TYR A 251 -15.29 -6.04 10.62
C TYR A 251 -16.03 -5.38 11.80
N ASN A 252 -15.43 -4.40 12.46
CA ASN A 252 -16.08 -3.53 13.45
C ASN A 252 -16.70 -2.26 12.81
N GLY A 253 -16.88 -2.23 11.48
CA GLY A 253 -17.53 -1.15 10.76
C GLY A 253 -16.68 0.08 10.49
N LYS A 254 -15.39 0.05 10.81
CA LYS A 254 -14.46 1.18 10.56
C LYS A 254 -13.85 1.10 9.16
N HIS A 255 -13.24 2.21 8.73
CA HIS A 255 -12.53 2.31 7.48
C HIS A 255 -11.03 2.24 7.71
N VAL A 256 -10.34 1.50 6.85
CA VAL A 256 -8.89 1.29 6.92
C VAL A 256 -8.24 1.65 5.59
N LEU A 257 -7.14 2.37 5.65
CA LEU A 257 -6.20 2.55 4.55
C LEU A 257 -4.95 1.73 4.86
N ILE A 258 -4.62 0.77 4.01
CA ILE A 258 -3.39 -0.02 4.16
C ILE A 258 -2.44 0.22 3.00
N VAL A 259 -1.19 0.53 3.31
CA VAL A 259 -0.11 0.71 2.33
C VAL A 259 0.89 -0.42 2.46
N TYR A 260 1.26 -1.06 1.36
CA TYR A 260 2.29 -2.10 1.32
C TYR A 260 3.52 -1.59 0.55
N ASP A 261 4.53 -1.14 1.26
CA ASP A 261 5.77 -0.56 0.69
C ASP A 261 6.97 -1.50 0.90
N ASP A 262 7.33 -2.45 -0.01
CA ASP A 262 6.67 -2.78 -1.26
C ASP A 262 6.49 -4.30 -1.45
N LEU A 263 5.52 -4.69 -2.23
CA LEU A 263 5.23 -6.10 -2.51
C LEU A 263 6.26 -6.77 -3.43
N SER A 264 7.08 -6.01 -4.16
CA SER A 264 8.19 -6.58 -4.95
C SER A 264 9.20 -7.27 -4.03
N LYS A 265 9.47 -6.70 -2.85
CA LYS A 265 10.36 -7.28 -1.85
C LYS A 265 9.72 -8.49 -1.15
N GLN A 266 8.41 -8.44 -0.89
CA GLN A 266 7.69 -9.63 -0.42
C GLN A 266 7.81 -10.78 -1.41
N ALA A 267 7.60 -10.53 -2.70
CA ALA A 267 7.74 -11.55 -3.74
C ALA A 267 9.17 -12.12 -3.79
N SER A 268 10.19 -11.27 -3.66
CA SER A 268 11.59 -11.70 -3.62
C SER A 268 11.88 -12.58 -2.40
N ALA A 269 11.37 -12.21 -1.22
CA ALA A 269 11.48 -13.00 0.00
C ALA A 269 10.77 -14.37 -0.16
N TYR A 270 9.59 -14.38 -0.76
CA TYR A 270 8.85 -15.62 -1.01
C TYR A 270 9.56 -16.54 -2.02
N ARG A 271 10.20 -15.96 -3.05
CA ARG A 271 11.06 -16.71 -3.98
C ARG A 271 12.22 -17.35 -3.25
N GLU A 272 12.92 -16.61 -2.39
CA GLU A 272 14.02 -17.11 -1.57
C GLU A 272 13.56 -18.28 -0.70
N LEU A 273 12.49 -18.12 0.08
CA LEU A 273 11.91 -19.19 0.91
C LEU A 273 11.52 -20.43 0.10
N SER A 274 10.92 -20.24 -1.07
CA SER A 274 10.47 -21.32 -1.94
C SER A 274 11.65 -22.12 -2.49
N LEU A 275 12.73 -21.44 -2.87
CA LEU A 275 13.96 -22.10 -3.35
C LEU A 275 14.65 -22.88 -2.21
N LEU A 276 14.72 -22.32 -1.01
CA LEU A 276 15.26 -22.99 0.18
C LEU A 276 14.45 -24.24 0.58
N LEU A 277 13.11 -24.16 0.44
CA LEU A 277 12.21 -25.29 0.61
C LEU A 277 12.25 -26.27 -0.57
N ARG A 278 13.11 -26.04 -1.58
CA ARG A 278 13.26 -26.85 -2.80
C ARG A 278 11.98 -26.98 -3.64
N ARG A 279 11.09 -25.99 -3.59
CA ARG A 279 9.96 -25.93 -4.51
C ARG A 279 10.47 -25.67 -5.92
N PRO A 280 9.88 -26.29 -6.97
CA PRO A 280 10.33 -26.09 -8.34
C PRO A 280 10.15 -24.61 -8.77
N PRO A 281 11.20 -23.98 -9.29
CA PRO A 281 11.10 -22.59 -9.77
C PRO A 281 10.37 -22.53 -11.12
N GLY A 282 9.59 -21.47 -11.29
CA GLY A 282 8.96 -21.07 -12.55
C GLY A 282 9.65 -19.87 -13.21
N ARG A 283 8.86 -18.99 -13.84
CA ARG A 283 9.35 -17.77 -14.50
C ARG A 283 10.12 -16.88 -13.50
N GLU A 284 11.28 -16.39 -13.90
CA GLU A 284 12.19 -15.55 -13.10
C GLU A 284 12.54 -16.19 -11.74
N ALA A 285 12.56 -17.53 -11.69
CA ALA A 285 12.77 -18.33 -10.49
C ALA A 285 11.70 -18.15 -9.38
N TYR A 286 10.59 -17.49 -9.66
CA TYR A 286 9.46 -17.45 -8.73
C TYR A 286 8.74 -18.81 -8.68
N PRO A 287 8.17 -19.19 -7.51
CA PRO A 287 7.34 -20.37 -7.42
C PRO A 287 6.03 -20.18 -8.21
N GLY A 288 5.42 -21.29 -8.64
CA GLY A 288 4.19 -21.26 -9.46
C GLY A 288 2.99 -20.59 -8.80
N ASP A 289 2.99 -20.47 -7.48
CA ASP A 289 1.93 -19.85 -6.67
C ASP A 289 2.19 -18.39 -6.29
N VAL A 290 3.16 -17.70 -6.90
CA VAL A 290 3.46 -16.30 -6.59
C VAL A 290 2.30 -15.36 -6.93
N PHE A 291 1.47 -15.69 -7.92
CA PHE A 291 0.24 -14.96 -8.18
C PHE A 291 -0.71 -15.05 -6.98
N TYR A 292 -0.88 -16.24 -6.42
CA TYR A 292 -1.72 -16.49 -5.26
C TYR A 292 -1.20 -15.80 -3.99
N LEU A 293 0.12 -15.64 -3.85
CA LEU A 293 0.72 -14.84 -2.76
C LEU A 293 0.09 -13.45 -2.66
N HIS A 294 0.01 -12.72 -3.77
CA HIS A 294 -0.52 -11.36 -3.80
C HIS A 294 -2.04 -11.33 -3.90
N SER A 295 -2.67 -12.25 -4.64
CA SER A 295 -4.13 -12.24 -4.81
C SER A 295 -4.86 -12.53 -3.50
N ARG A 296 -4.43 -13.53 -2.72
CA ARG A 296 -5.04 -13.83 -1.42
C ARG A 296 -4.84 -12.72 -0.38
N LEU A 297 -3.77 -11.92 -0.51
CA LEU A 297 -3.54 -10.72 0.30
C LEU A 297 -4.48 -9.59 -0.10
N LEU A 298 -4.47 -9.24 -1.38
CA LEU A 298 -5.15 -8.05 -1.89
C LEU A 298 -6.68 -8.23 -1.98
N GLU A 299 -7.17 -9.44 -2.15
CA GLU A 299 -8.62 -9.74 -2.12
C GLU A 299 -9.26 -9.50 -0.73
N ARG A 300 -8.46 -9.44 0.33
CA ARG A 300 -8.93 -9.09 1.68
C ARG A 300 -9.30 -7.60 1.79
N ALA A 301 -8.78 -6.75 0.92
CA ALA A 301 -9.20 -5.36 0.79
C ALA A 301 -10.54 -5.29 0.04
N ALA A 302 -11.55 -4.76 0.69
CA ALA A 302 -12.91 -4.67 0.16
C ALA A 302 -13.74 -3.61 0.90
N LYS A 303 -14.86 -3.21 0.32
CA LYS A 303 -15.96 -2.53 0.99
C LYS A 303 -16.97 -3.58 1.41
N LEU A 304 -17.25 -3.69 2.71
CA LEU A 304 -18.27 -4.61 3.22
C LEU A 304 -19.67 -4.05 3.00
N SER A 305 -20.62 -4.97 2.85
CA SER A 305 -22.05 -4.64 2.80
C SER A 305 -22.53 -4.10 4.16
N ASP A 306 -23.64 -3.37 4.15
CA ASP A 306 -24.23 -2.79 5.37
C ASP A 306 -24.62 -3.89 6.38
N ALA A 307 -25.02 -5.07 5.88
CA ALA A 307 -25.31 -6.24 6.72
C ALA A 307 -24.06 -6.79 7.46
N LYS A 308 -22.86 -6.46 6.97
CA LYS A 308 -21.57 -6.82 7.58
C LYS A 308 -20.89 -5.64 8.29
N GLY A 309 -21.64 -4.58 8.59
CA GLY A 309 -21.15 -3.40 9.31
C GLY A 309 -20.62 -2.27 8.43
N GLY A 310 -20.59 -2.42 7.10
CA GLY A 310 -20.23 -1.35 6.16
C GLY A 310 -18.78 -0.86 6.21
N GLY A 311 -17.90 -1.52 6.96
CA GLY A 311 -16.48 -1.17 7.02
C GLY A 311 -15.75 -1.39 5.69
N SER A 312 -14.50 -0.92 5.61
CA SER A 312 -13.69 -1.11 4.39
C SER A 312 -12.20 -1.19 4.67
N ILE A 313 -11.48 -1.89 3.82
CA ILE A 313 -10.03 -1.77 3.68
C ILE A 313 -9.73 -1.31 2.27
N THR A 314 -9.07 -0.17 2.14
CA THR A 314 -8.51 0.34 0.89
C THR A 314 -7.03 0.01 0.86
N ALA A 315 -6.57 -0.66 -0.18
CA ALA A 315 -5.18 -1.10 -0.29
C ALA A 315 -4.41 -0.30 -1.34
N LEU A 316 -3.24 0.20 -0.96
CA LEU A 316 -2.25 0.82 -1.83
C LEU A 316 -0.99 -0.06 -1.86
N PRO A 317 -0.97 -1.14 -2.66
CA PRO A 317 0.25 -1.91 -2.88
C PRO A 317 1.24 -1.13 -3.73
N PHE A 318 2.53 -1.24 -3.39
CA PHE A 318 3.61 -0.69 -4.20
C PHE A 318 4.33 -1.80 -4.93
N ILE A 319 4.64 -1.54 -6.19
CA ILE A 319 5.50 -2.37 -7.03
C ILE A 319 6.63 -1.51 -7.59
N GLU A 320 7.84 -2.00 -7.46
CA GLU A 320 9.03 -1.38 -8.04
C GLU A 320 9.27 -1.93 -9.44
N THR A 321 9.41 -1.02 -10.41
CA THR A 321 9.84 -1.36 -11.78
C THR A 321 11.33 -1.08 -11.95
N GLN A 322 11.89 -1.62 -13.02
CA GLN A 322 13.23 -1.31 -13.52
C GLN A 322 13.09 -0.69 -14.90
N ALA A 323 13.61 0.53 -15.07
CA ALA A 323 13.50 1.28 -16.31
C ALA A 323 12.06 1.41 -16.85
N GLY A 324 11.07 1.52 -15.97
CA GLY A 324 9.66 1.66 -16.33
C GLY A 324 9.02 0.40 -16.92
N ASP A 325 9.66 -0.77 -16.85
CA ASP A 325 9.12 -2.03 -17.40
C ASP A 325 7.95 -2.56 -16.57
N VAL A 326 6.74 -2.27 -17.03
CA VAL A 326 5.49 -2.77 -16.46
C VAL A 326 5.13 -4.18 -16.97
N SER A 327 5.85 -4.71 -17.98
CA SER A 327 5.61 -6.02 -18.56
C SER A 327 6.33 -7.17 -17.83
N ALA A 328 7.17 -6.85 -16.85
CA ALA A 328 7.83 -7.81 -15.99
C ALA A 328 6.81 -8.67 -15.21
N TYR A 329 7.26 -9.80 -14.68
CA TYR A 329 6.35 -10.84 -14.15
C TYR A 329 5.52 -10.36 -12.96
N ILE A 330 6.15 -9.79 -11.94
CA ILE A 330 5.44 -9.32 -10.74
C ILE A 330 4.56 -8.10 -11.02
N PRO A 331 5.01 -7.04 -11.74
CA PRO A 331 4.14 -5.95 -12.13
C PRO A 331 2.86 -6.40 -12.83
N THR A 332 2.99 -7.26 -13.85
CA THR A 332 1.85 -7.78 -14.63
C THR A 332 0.84 -8.51 -13.74
N ASN A 333 1.32 -9.34 -12.82
CA ASN A 333 0.46 -10.06 -11.88
C ASN A 333 -0.33 -9.08 -11.00
N VAL A 334 0.33 -8.10 -10.40
CA VAL A 334 -0.34 -7.18 -9.46
C VAL A 334 -1.28 -6.21 -10.18
N ILE A 335 -0.95 -5.74 -11.40
CA ILE A 335 -1.86 -4.96 -12.24
C ILE A 335 -3.17 -5.73 -12.51
N SER A 336 -3.08 -7.05 -12.72
CA SER A 336 -4.27 -7.87 -12.97
C SER A 336 -5.14 -8.09 -11.73
N ILE A 337 -4.56 -8.09 -10.53
CA ILE A 337 -5.26 -8.28 -9.25
C ILE A 337 -5.94 -6.99 -8.79
N THR A 338 -5.35 -5.83 -9.08
CA THR A 338 -5.80 -4.52 -8.57
C THR A 338 -6.90 -3.89 -9.42
N ASP A 339 -7.60 -2.92 -8.85
CA ASP A 339 -8.70 -2.19 -9.49
C ASP A 339 -8.22 -0.94 -10.25
N GLY A 340 -6.94 -0.88 -10.55
CA GLY A 340 -6.28 0.20 -11.27
C GLY A 340 -4.84 0.38 -10.80
N GLN A 341 -4.16 1.33 -11.44
CA GLN A 341 -2.78 1.67 -11.12
C GLN A 341 -2.48 3.16 -11.29
N ILE A 342 -1.64 3.68 -10.43
CA ILE A 342 -1.00 4.99 -10.54
C ILE A 342 0.45 4.77 -10.94
N PHE A 343 0.80 5.17 -12.16
CA PHE A 343 2.14 5.01 -12.71
C PHE A 343 2.97 6.27 -12.46
N LEU A 344 4.06 6.13 -11.70
CA LEU A 344 5.02 7.19 -11.43
C LEU A 344 6.21 7.06 -12.40
N GLN A 345 6.35 8.04 -13.27
CA GLN A 345 7.34 8.03 -14.34
C GLN A 345 8.60 8.80 -13.97
N SER A 346 9.77 8.19 -14.16
CA SER A 346 11.07 8.79 -13.82
C SER A 346 11.35 10.09 -14.58
N ASP A 347 11.04 10.15 -15.88
CA ASP A 347 11.29 11.34 -16.70
C ASP A 347 10.49 12.55 -16.19
N LEU A 348 9.22 12.34 -15.77
CA LEU A 348 8.42 13.39 -15.16
C LEU A 348 9.01 13.85 -13.82
N PHE A 349 9.49 12.90 -13.01
CA PHE A 349 10.10 13.23 -11.72
C PHE A 349 11.35 14.09 -11.87
N PHE A 350 12.24 13.72 -12.78
CA PHE A 350 13.49 14.44 -13.01
C PHE A 350 13.29 15.75 -13.78
N SER A 351 12.22 15.88 -14.59
CA SER A 351 11.84 17.16 -15.19
C SER A 351 11.14 18.13 -14.23
N GLY A 352 10.96 17.73 -12.95
CA GLY A 352 10.38 18.59 -11.93
C GLY A 352 8.85 18.54 -11.83
N VAL A 353 8.18 17.62 -12.54
CA VAL A 353 6.76 17.35 -12.37
C VAL A 353 6.58 16.42 -11.18
N ARG A 354 6.12 16.94 -10.04
CA ARG A 354 5.95 16.20 -8.79
C ARG A 354 4.60 16.52 -8.16
N PRO A 355 3.77 15.46 -7.89
CA PRO A 355 4.02 14.03 -8.10
C PRO A 355 4.15 13.67 -9.59
N ALA A 356 5.00 12.68 -9.88
CA ALA A 356 5.38 12.30 -11.24
C ALA A 356 4.36 11.35 -11.90
N ILE A 357 3.08 11.64 -11.77
CA ILE A 357 1.98 10.77 -12.20
C ILE A 357 1.81 10.88 -13.72
N ASN A 358 1.95 9.75 -14.40
CA ASN A 358 1.60 9.65 -15.81
C ASN A 358 0.10 9.42 -15.96
N ALA A 359 -0.64 10.45 -16.36
CA ALA A 359 -2.09 10.40 -16.53
C ALA A 359 -2.55 9.44 -17.66
N GLY A 360 -1.71 9.20 -18.65
CA GLY A 360 -2.01 8.28 -19.77
C GLY A 360 -1.99 6.81 -19.34
N LEU A 361 -0.99 6.42 -18.55
CA LEU A 361 -0.79 5.04 -18.09
C LEU A 361 -1.53 4.72 -16.78
N SER A 362 -1.92 5.74 -16.02
CA SER A 362 -2.64 5.57 -14.77
C SER A 362 -4.14 5.36 -15.04
N VAL A 363 -4.75 4.43 -14.33
CA VAL A 363 -6.16 4.05 -14.51
C VAL A 363 -6.79 3.74 -13.16
N SER A 364 -7.98 4.27 -12.89
CA SER A 364 -8.87 3.81 -11.82
C SER A 364 -10.09 3.14 -12.46
N ARG A 365 -10.34 1.87 -12.11
CA ARG A 365 -11.53 1.14 -12.61
C ARG A 365 -12.82 1.57 -11.90
N VAL A 366 -12.71 2.21 -10.73
CA VAL A 366 -13.84 2.82 -10.02
C VAL A 366 -14.18 4.19 -10.61
N GLY A 367 -13.15 4.97 -10.93
CA GLY A 367 -13.26 6.25 -11.63
C GLY A 367 -14.16 7.26 -10.90
N GLY A 368 -15.00 7.95 -11.66
CA GLY A 368 -15.87 9.01 -11.13
C GLY A 368 -16.90 8.57 -10.09
N SER A 369 -17.09 7.26 -9.86
CA SER A 369 -17.90 6.76 -8.72
C SER A 369 -17.23 7.03 -7.38
N ALA A 370 -15.91 7.18 -7.37
CA ALA A 370 -15.09 7.52 -6.21
C ALA A 370 -14.80 9.04 -6.10
N GLN A 371 -15.60 9.89 -6.73
CA GLN A 371 -15.48 11.35 -6.63
C GLN A 371 -16.76 11.97 -6.10
N ILE A 372 -16.62 13.04 -5.30
CA ILE A 372 -17.76 13.90 -5.00
C ILE A 372 -18.26 14.59 -6.27
N LYS A 373 -19.54 14.96 -6.32
CA LYS A 373 -20.16 15.58 -7.52
C LYS A 373 -19.40 16.83 -7.99
N ALA A 374 -18.94 17.65 -7.04
CA ALA A 374 -18.16 18.86 -7.34
C ALA A 374 -16.86 18.51 -8.08
N MET A 375 -16.07 17.55 -7.57
CA MET A 375 -14.83 17.11 -8.21
C MET A 375 -15.08 16.53 -9.59
N LYS A 376 -16.08 15.66 -9.72
CA LYS A 376 -16.44 15.04 -11.00
C LYS A 376 -16.80 16.10 -12.06
N LYS A 377 -17.45 17.21 -11.66
CA LYS A 377 -17.85 18.28 -12.59
C LYS A 377 -16.62 19.09 -13.05
N VAL A 378 -15.66 19.38 -12.17
CA VAL A 378 -14.47 20.18 -12.53
C VAL A 378 -13.36 19.37 -13.19
N ALA A 379 -13.22 18.08 -12.86
CA ALA A 379 -12.15 17.23 -13.37
C ALA A 379 -12.55 16.41 -14.61
N GLY A 380 -13.80 16.47 -15.06
CA GLY A 380 -14.35 15.57 -16.07
C GLY A 380 -13.60 15.56 -17.41
N THR A 381 -13.07 16.67 -17.87
CA THR A 381 -12.29 16.80 -19.13
C THR A 381 -10.78 16.80 -18.91
N LEU A 382 -10.34 17.04 -17.68
CA LEU A 382 -8.94 17.35 -17.34
C LEU A 382 -7.94 16.28 -17.85
N ARG A 383 -8.33 15.02 -17.78
CA ARG A 383 -7.50 13.91 -18.28
C ARG A 383 -7.31 13.95 -19.79
N LEU A 384 -8.39 14.22 -20.55
CA LEU A 384 -8.34 14.35 -22.00
C LEU A 384 -7.53 15.58 -22.42
N ASP A 385 -7.72 16.69 -21.70
CA ASP A 385 -7.02 17.95 -21.97
C ASP A 385 -5.51 17.78 -21.74
N LEU A 386 -5.11 17.06 -20.67
CA LEU A 386 -3.72 16.77 -20.38
C LEU A 386 -3.10 15.78 -21.38
N ALA A 387 -3.85 14.78 -21.84
CA ALA A 387 -3.39 13.86 -22.88
C ALA A 387 -3.16 14.60 -24.21
N SER A 388 -4.11 15.44 -24.63
CA SER A 388 -3.99 16.29 -25.82
C SER A 388 -2.79 17.25 -25.72
N TYR A 389 -2.58 17.84 -24.54
CA TYR A 389 -1.42 18.69 -24.28
C TYR A 389 -0.10 17.95 -24.51
N ARG A 390 0.03 16.73 -23.96
CA ARG A 390 1.27 15.92 -24.11
C ARG A 390 1.57 15.56 -25.56
N GLU A 391 0.55 15.23 -26.34
CA GLU A 391 0.69 14.99 -27.78
C GLU A 391 1.17 16.27 -28.48
N LEU A 392 0.50 17.41 -28.24
CA LEU A 392 0.84 18.68 -28.86
C LEU A 392 2.21 19.19 -28.42
N GLU A 393 2.61 19.00 -27.15
CA GLU A 393 3.93 19.38 -26.63
C GLU A 393 5.06 18.69 -27.41
N SER A 394 4.88 17.40 -27.72
CA SER A 394 5.85 16.65 -28.53
C SER A 394 5.96 17.17 -29.97
N PHE A 395 4.83 17.55 -30.58
CA PHE A 395 4.83 18.13 -31.93
C PHE A 395 5.37 19.56 -31.97
N ALA A 396 5.08 20.37 -30.93
CA ALA A 396 5.54 21.75 -30.85
C ALA A 396 7.05 21.88 -30.80
N GLN A 397 7.77 20.85 -30.35
CA GLN A 397 9.25 20.83 -30.38
C GLN A 397 9.83 20.75 -31.81
N PHE A 398 9.02 20.32 -32.79
CA PHE A 398 9.46 20.11 -34.16
C PHE A 398 8.90 21.12 -35.18
N GLY A 399 7.95 21.99 -34.81
CA GLY A 399 7.28 22.89 -35.73
C GLY A 399 7.14 24.33 -35.21
N SER A 400 7.36 25.31 -36.09
CA SER A 400 7.38 26.74 -35.73
C SER A 400 6.05 27.48 -35.93
N ASP A 401 5.12 26.95 -36.73
CA ASP A 401 3.85 27.62 -37.05
C ASP A 401 2.65 26.84 -36.53
N LEU A 402 2.26 27.14 -35.30
CA LEU A 402 1.04 26.59 -34.68
C LEU A 402 -0.11 27.58 -34.85
N ASP A 403 -1.28 27.09 -35.19
CA ASP A 403 -2.51 27.89 -35.20
C ASP A 403 -2.88 28.34 -33.78
N LYS A 404 -3.64 29.41 -33.67
CA LYS A 404 -4.00 30.03 -32.39
C LYS A 404 -4.70 29.04 -31.44
N ALA A 405 -5.58 28.20 -31.98
CA ALA A 405 -6.32 27.23 -31.16
C ALA A 405 -5.40 26.16 -30.53
N THR A 406 -4.39 25.69 -31.28
CA THR A 406 -3.37 24.78 -30.80
C THR A 406 -2.48 25.47 -29.74
N GLN A 407 -2.11 26.72 -29.95
CA GLN A 407 -1.33 27.49 -29.00
C GLN A 407 -2.09 27.74 -27.68
N ASP A 408 -3.39 28.03 -27.75
CA ASP A 408 -4.25 28.17 -26.55
C ASP A 408 -4.34 26.87 -25.76
N LYS A 409 -4.44 25.72 -26.43
CA LYS A 409 -4.39 24.39 -25.78
C LYS A 409 -3.05 24.11 -25.10
N LEU A 410 -1.94 24.44 -25.77
CA LEU A 410 -0.60 24.32 -25.17
C LEU A 410 -0.43 25.21 -23.94
N ASN A 411 -0.89 26.45 -24.04
CA ASN A 411 -0.83 27.41 -22.95
C ASN A 411 -1.65 26.95 -21.73
N ARG A 412 -2.86 26.43 -21.95
CA ARG A 412 -3.69 25.87 -20.86
C ARG A 412 -3.11 24.59 -20.31
N GLY A 413 -2.58 23.71 -21.17
CA GLY A 413 -1.95 22.47 -20.74
C GLY A 413 -0.71 22.69 -19.85
N ALA A 414 0.13 23.68 -20.17
CA ALA A 414 1.26 24.05 -19.34
C ALA A 414 0.83 24.49 -17.94
N ARG A 415 -0.26 25.30 -17.85
CA ARG A 415 -0.84 25.72 -16.56
C ARG A 415 -1.46 24.54 -15.82
N THR A 416 -2.08 23.62 -16.53
CA THR A 416 -2.61 22.38 -15.94
C THR A 416 -1.51 21.58 -15.26
N VAL A 417 -0.35 21.41 -15.91
CA VAL A 417 0.79 20.74 -15.32
C VAL A 417 1.27 21.46 -14.04
N GLU A 418 1.35 22.79 -14.07
CA GLU A 418 1.76 23.57 -12.88
C GLU A 418 0.76 23.47 -11.73
N VAL A 419 -0.55 23.54 -12.00
CA VAL A 419 -1.58 23.38 -10.97
C VAL A 419 -1.54 21.98 -10.35
N LEU A 420 -1.23 20.93 -11.12
CA LEU A 420 -1.17 19.56 -10.63
C LEU A 420 0.10 19.26 -9.83
N LYS A 421 1.14 20.08 -9.91
CA LYS A 421 2.30 19.98 -9.03
C LYS A 421 1.90 20.27 -7.59
N GLN A 422 2.54 19.57 -6.66
CA GLN A 422 2.26 19.69 -5.23
C GLN A 422 3.51 19.39 -4.41
N ASP A 423 3.74 20.19 -3.35
CA ASP A 423 4.86 19.98 -2.44
C ASP A 423 4.63 18.78 -1.53
N LEU A 424 5.72 18.19 -1.06
CA LEU A 424 5.69 17.07 -0.10
C LEU A 424 5.08 17.51 1.24
N ASN A 425 4.34 16.59 1.87
CA ASN A 425 3.72 16.76 3.18
C ASN A 425 2.74 17.96 3.25
N LYS A 426 2.17 18.31 2.10
CA LYS A 426 1.15 19.37 1.99
C LYS A 426 -0.09 18.85 1.26
N PRO A 427 -0.78 17.84 1.81
CA PRO A 427 -2.04 17.40 1.20
C PRO A 427 -3.07 18.54 1.22
N LEU A 428 -3.85 18.65 0.14
CA LEU A 428 -4.83 19.69 -0.03
C LEU A 428 -6.25 19.11 0.14
N LYS A 429 -7.07 19.74 0.95
CA LYS A 429 -8.46 19.32 1.16
C LYS A 429 -9.28 19.44 -0.13
N VAL A 430 -10.25 18.57 -0.31
CA VAL A 430 -11.00 18.42 -1.57
C VAL A 430 -11.72 19.70 -2.00
N GLU A 431 -12.26 20.49 -1.08
CA GLU A 431 -12.90 21.76 -1.39
C GLU A 431 -11.95 22.77 -2.01
N LYS A 432 -10.71 22.80 -1.55
CA LYS A 432 -9.64 23.64 -2.10
C LYS A 432 -9.17 23.14 -3.47
N GLN A 433 -9.05 21.82 -3.63
CA GLN A 433 -8.75 21.21 -4.92
C GLN A 433 -9.82 21.58 -5.95
N VAL A 434 -11.10 21.46 -5.59
CA VAL A 434 -12.22 21.81 -6.45
C VAL A 434 -12.15 23.29 -6.87
N ALA A 435 -11.85 24.20 -5.93
CA ALA A 435 -11.78 25.63 -6.20
C ALA A 435 -10.69 25.99 -7.23
N ILE A 436 -9.48 25.45 -7.07
CA ILE A 436 -8.39 25.74 -8.02
C ILE A 436 -8.60 25.04 -9.37
N LEU A 437 -9.12 23.82 -9.37
CA LEU A 437 -9.45 23.11 -10.61
C LEU A 437 -10.61 23.78 -11.36
N TYR A 438 -11.57 24.37 -10.66
CA TYR A 438 -12.62 25.18 -11.28
C TYR A 438 -12.01 26.40 -12.00
N ALA A 439 -11.14 27.15 -11.32
CA ALA A 439 -10.45 28.29 -11.93
C ALA A 439 -9.64 27.90 -13.17
N LEU A 440 -8.96 26.75 -13.12
CA LEU A 440 -8.19 26.19 -14.24
C LEU A 440 -9.08 25.82 -15.44
N THR A 441 -10.09 24.99 -15.20
CA THR A 441 -10.90 24.41 -16.27
C THR A 441 -11.84 25.41 -16.93
N ARG A 442 -12.23 26.47 -16.21
CA ARG A 442 -13.01 27.60 -16.72
C ARG A 442 -12.17 28.68 -17.40
N GLY A 443 -10.84 28.53 -17.46
CA GLY A 443 -9.94 29.42 -18.17
C GLY A 443 -9.56 30.69 -17.40
N PHE A 444 -9.86 30.79 -16.11
CA PHE A 444 -9.49 31.96 -15.28
C PHE A 444 -7.98 32.10 -15.06
N LEU A 445 -7.21 31.07 -15.36
CA LEU A 445 -5.75 31.06 -15.26
C LEU A 445 -5.04 31.33 -16.59
N ASP A 446 -5.77 31.47 -17.71
CA ASP A 446 -5.18 31.57 -19.05
C ASP A 446 -4.31 32.83 -19.24
N ASP A 447 -4.58 33.88 -18.51
CA ASP A 447 -3.84 35.16 -18.51
C ASP A 447 -2.74 35.23 -17.43
N ILE A 448 -2.67 34.27 -16.51
CA ILE A 448 -1.64 34.23 -15.48
C ILE A 448 -0.35 33.59 -16.06
N PRO A 449 0.83 34.19 -15.87
CA PRO A 449 2.11 33.57 -16.27
C PRO A 449 2.31 32.22 -15.60
N VAL A 450 2.85 31.24 -16.35
CA VAL A 450 3.06 29.86 -15.86
C VAL A 450 3.86 29.84 -14.56
N GLN A 451 4.89 30.69 -14.45
CA GLN A 451 5.74 30.82 -13.26
C GLN A 451 4.97 31.29 -12.01
N ASP A 452 3.86 32.01 -12.18
CA ASP A 452 3.05 32.56 -11.08
C ASP A 452 1.90 31.66 -10.67
N ILE A 453 1.61 30.58 -11.39
CA ILE A 453 0.47 29.69 -11.14
C ILE A 453 0.47 29.15 -9.70
N ARG A 454 1.63 28.71 -9.20
CA ARG A 454 1.74 28.16 -7.83
C ARG A 454 1.50 29.24 -6.77
N ARG A 455 2.04 30.45 -6.99
CA ARG A 455 1.80 31.61 -6.11
C ARG A 455 0.33 32.02 -6.14
N PHE A 456 -0.27 32.07 -7.34
CA PHE A 456 -1.70 32.34 -7.50
C PHE A 456 -2.54 31.33 -6.72
N GLU A 457 -2.27 30.03 -6.86
CA GLU A 457 -2.97 28.98 -6.12
C GLU A 457 -2.91 29.20 -4.61
N GLU A 458 -1.70 29.41 -4.07
CA GLU A 458 -1.50 29.57 -2.63
C GLU A 458 -2.23 30.82 -2.10
N GLU A 459 -2.06 31.96 -2.75
CA GLU A 459 -2.71 33.22 -2.36
C GLU A 459 -4.23 33.14 -2.52
N PHE A 460 -4.74 32.54 -3.62
CA PHE A 460 -6.17 32.40 -3.86
C PHE A 460 -6.85 31.50 -2.82
N LEU A 461 -6.27 30.36 -2.52
CA LEU A 461 -6.84 29.44 -1.54
C LEU A 461 -6.83 30.05 -0.12
N ASN A 462 -5.77 30.77 0.25
CA ASN A 462 -5.73 31.53 1.50
C ASN A 462 -6.75 32.64 1.53
N TRP A 463 -6.93 33.38 0.43
CA TRP A 463 -7.93 34.41 0.30
C TRP A 463 -9.36 33.87 0.45
N LEU A 464 -9.66 32.71 -0.16
CA LEU A 464 -10.95 32.02 -0.01
C LEU A 464 -11.25 31.64 1.45
N ASP A 465 -10.27 31.13 2.18
CA ASP A 465 -10.43 30.81 3.60
C ASP A 465 -10.86 32.01 4.45
N HIS A 466 -10.40 33.21 4.11
CA HIS A 466 -10.67 34.40 4.88
C HIS A 466 -11.90 35.17 4.40
N ASN A 467 -12.12 35.26 3.09
CA ASN A 467 -13.12 36.14 2.49
C ASN A 467 -14.37 35.42 1.98
N ARG A 468 -14.26 34.16 1.59
CA ARG A 468 -15.33 33.40 0.94
C ARG A 468 -15.42 31.96 1.46
N LYS A 469 -15.15 31.76 2.74
CA LYS A 469 -15.18 30.43 3.38
C LYS A 469 -16.50 29.70 3.15
N THR A 470 -17.61 30.40 3.05
CA THR A 470 -18.94 29.83 2.79
C THR A 470 -19.00 28.99 1.50
N LEU A 471 -18.19 29.34 0.47
CA LEU A 471 -18.12 28.59 -0.78
C LEU A 471 -17.42 27.23 -0.54
N LEU A 472 -16.35 27.23 0.24
CA LEU A 472 -15.65 25.99 0.62
C LEU A 472 -16.52 25.11 1.52
N ASP A 473 -17.18 25.70 2.52
CA ASP A 473 -18.09 24.99 3.43
C ASP A 473 -19.29 24.39 2.66
N HIS A 474 -19.77 25.05 1.61
CA HIS A 474 -20.81 24.52 0.73
C HIS A 474 -20.35 23.20 0.06
N ILE A 475 -19.15 23.20 -0.52
CA ILE A 475 -18.57 22.00 -1.16
C ILE A 475 -18.43 20.85 -0.15
N VAL A 476 -17.94 21.16 1.06
CA VAL A 476 -17.76 20.15 2.13
C VAL A 476 -19.11 19.54 2.53
N THR A 477 -20.14 20.38 2.67
CA THR A 477 -21.45 19.96 3.22
C THR A 477 -22.30 19.25 2.16
N THR A 478 -22.43 19.86 0.97
CA THR A 478 -23.34 19.37 -0.07
C THR A 478 -22.69 18.37 -1.03
N LYS A 479 -21.35 18.35 -1.09
CA LYS A 479 -20.55 17.61 -2.09
C LYS A 479 -20.80 18.11 -3.53
N GLU A 480 -21.44 19.25 -3.70
CA GLU A 480 -21.77 19.87 -4.99
C GLU A 480 -21.04 21.21 -5.15
N LEU A 481 -20.95 21.69 -6.39
CA LEU A 481 -20.39 23.02 -6.65
C LEU A 481 -21.38 24.08 -6.19
N PRO A 482 -20.90 25.19 -5.63
CA PRO A 482 -21.67 26.44 -5.52
C PRO A 482 -22.16 26.90 -6.89
N ALA A 483 -23.03 27.90 -6.90
CA ALA A 483 -23.47 28.55 -8.16
C ALA A 483 -22.27 29.07 -8.95
N ASP A 484 -22.28 28.89 -10.26
CA ASP A 484 -21.17 29.33 -11.12
C ASP A 484 -20.91 30.86 -10.95
N GLU A 485 -21.96 31.66 -10.80
CA GLU A 485 -21.86 33.13 -10.57
C GLU A 485 -21.07 33.47 -9.30
N ASP A 486 -21.28 32.69 -8.21
CA ASP A 486 -20.59 32.94 -6.94
C ASP A 486 -19.10 32.54 -7.02
N MET A 487 -18.80 31.41 -7.69
CA MET A 487 -17.43 30.99 -7.90
C MET A 487 -16.66 31.96 -8.81
N GLU A 488 -17.28 32.38 -9.92
CA GLU A 488 -16.69 33.34 -10.85
C GLU A 488 -16.48 34.70 -10.21
N ALA A 489 -17.46 35.18 -9.43
CA ALA A 489 -17.34 36.45 -8.68
C ALA A 489 -16.16 36.39 -7.70
N ALA A 490 -15.99 35.30 -6.96
CA ALA A 490 -14.90 35.17 -6.01
C ALA A 490 -13.51 35.12 -6.72
N ILE A 491 -13.38 34.41 -7.84
CA ILE A 491 -12.13 34.36 -8.60
C ILE A 491 -11.81 35.77 -9.18
N ASN A 492 -12.80 36.43 -9.79
CA ASN A 492 -12.60 37.77 -10.36
C ASN A 492 -12.29 38.83 -9.30
N GLU A 493 -12.87 38.73 -8.10
CA GLU A 493 -12.57 39.59 -6.98
C GLU A 493 -11.12 39.43 -6.53
N PHE A 494 -10.64 38.18 -6.36
CA PHE A 494 -9.25 37.91 -6.02
C PHE A 494 -8.27 38.38 -7.11
N LYS A 495 -8.58 38.12 -8.39
CA LYS A 495 -7.71 38.51 -9.51
C LYS A 495 -7.45 40.02 -9.57
N LYS A 496 -8.38 40.86 -9.09
CA LYS A 496 -8.16 42.34 -9.03
C LYS A 496 -7.05 42.73 -8.06
N SER A 497 -6.79 41.94 -7.06
CA SER A 497 -5.73 42.14 -6.07
C SER A 497 -4.43 41.42 -6.38
N PHE A 498 -4.47 40.40 -7.28
CA PHE A 498 -3.29 39.63 -7.67
C PHE A 498 -2.47 40.40 -8.70
N VAL A 499 -1.18 40.59 -8.40
CA VAL A 499 -0.22 41.23 -9.31
C VAL A 499 0.71 40.14 -9.85
N ALA A 500 0.63 39.87 -11.15
CA ALA A 500 1.55 38.91 -11.79
C ALA A 500 2.97 39.50 -11.82
N SER A 501 3.96 38.60 -11.84
CA SER A 501 5.37 38.97 -12.05
C SER A 501 5.54 39.53 -13.47
N GLU A 502 6.39 40.57 -13.63
CA GLU A 502 6.78 41.11 -14.93
C GLU A 502 7.59 40.14 -15.77
#